data_91b916c1a8585c5e643c3563bbdc4d18
#
_entry.id   91b916c1a8585c5e643c3563bbdc4d18
#
_cell.length_a   1.000
_cell.length_b   1.000
_cell.length_c   1.000
_cell.angle_alpha   90.00
_cell.angle_beta   90.00
_cell.angle_gamma   90.00
#
_symmetry.space_group_name_H-M   'P 1'
#
loop_
_entity.id
_entity.type
_entity.pdbx_description
1 polymer ?
#
loop_
_entity_poly.entity_id
_entity_poly.type
_entity_poly.pdbx_seq_one_letter_code
_entity_poly.pdbx_strand_id
1 'polypeptide(L)'
;GCGFPIARAVAIVSLATACVMDAALGPYQGKETGETALLRSLLSRFGKGDIAVMDRYYCSFMMIAALLANNAQVCARKHHLRHSDFRRGIRLGKYDHWIMWKRPQRPEWMDEETYLRIPETLILREIRYWIVEKGRRTKSVTIITTLLDHRKYDKQSIADLYGFRWN
;
A
#
# COMPACT_ATOMS: atom_id res chain seq x y z
N GLY A 1 -12.50 -4.01 -36.95
CA GLY A 1 -11.99 -5.04 -36.06
C GLY A 1 -12.92 -5.18 -34.87
N CYS A 2 -13.47 -6.35 -34.60
CA CYS A 2 -14.23 -6.65 -33.40
C CYS A 2 -13.25 -6.67 -32.22
N GLY A 3 -13.06 -5.52 -31.56
CA GLY A 3 -12.32 -5.48 -30.29
C GLY A 3 -13.17 -6.04 -29.19
N PHE A 4 -12.63 -6.96 -28.40
CA PHE A 4 -13.30 -7.40 -27.18
C PHE A 4 -13.46 -6.21 -26.22
N PRO A 5 -14.60 -6.06 -25.52
CA PRO A 5 -14.75 -5.04 -24.51
C PRO A 5 -13.76 -5.29 -23.37
N ILE A 6 -12.97 -4.27 -23.05
CA ILE A 6 -11.98 -4.31 -21.96
C ILE A 6 -12.53 -3.52 -20.79
N ALA A 7 -12.54 -4.12 -19.62
CA ALA A 7 -12.89 -3.47 -18.36
C ALA A 7 -11.70 -3.55 -17.38
N ARG A 8 -11.66 -2.62 -16.42
CA ARG A 8 -10.78 -2.69 -15.26
C ARG A 8 -11.54 -3.25 -14.09
N ALA A 9 -10.86 -4.07 -13.29
CA ALA A 9 -11.41 -4.61 -12.07
C ALA A 9 -10.40 -4.44 -10.93
N VAL A 10 -10.87 -4.09 -9.76
CA VAL A 10 -10.11 -4.11 -8.51
C VAL A 10 -10.92 -4.88 -7.50
N ALA A 11 -10.30 -5.84 -6.82
CA ALA A 11 -10.94 -6.64 -5.80
C ALA A 11 -10.17 -6.55 -4.47
N ILE A 12 -10.92 -6.59 -3.38
CA ILE A 12 -10.40 -6.81 -2.03
C ILE A 12 -10.59 -8.28 -1.70
N VAL A 13 -9.50 -8.94 -1.38
CA VAL A 13 -9.48 -10.37 -1.03
C VAL A 13 -8.98 -10.51 0.41
N SER A 14 -9.71 -11.28 1.21
CA SER A 14 -9.23 -11.68 2.53
C SER A 14 -8.13 -12.74 2.37
N LEU A 15 -6.91 -12.44 2.82
CA LEU A 15 -5.80 -13.40 2.78
C LEU A 15 -6.02 -14.58 3.75
N ALA A 16 -6.80 -14.37 4.81
CA ALA A 16 -7.08 -15.42 5.79
C ALA A 16 -8.05 -16.50 5.26
N THR A 17 -8.99 -16.10 4.41
CA THR A 17 -10.06 -16.98 3.92
C THR A 17 -10.02 -17.21 2.41
N ALA A 18 -9.15 -16.51 1.69
CA ALA A 18 -9.09 -16.45 0.22
C ALA A 18 -10.43 -16.03 -0.45
N CYS A 19 -11.32 -15.36 0.31
CA CYS A 19 -12.60 -14.90 -0.20
C CYS A 19 -12.50 -13.48 -0.74
N VAL A 20 -13.20 -13.21 -1.84
CA VAL A 20 -13.41 -11.84 -2.33
C VAL A 20 -14.39 -11.14 -1.39
N MET A 21 -13.94 -10.07 -0.76
CA MET A 21 -14.74 -9.26 0.17
C MET A 21 -15.59 -8.24 -0.57
N ASP A 22 -15.02 -7.64 -1.62
CA ASP A 22 -15.68 -6.67 -2.48
C ASP A 22 -14.88 -6.47 -3.77
N ALA A 23 -15.54 -5.94 -4.80
CA ALA A 23 -14.90 -5.63 -6.08
C ALA A 23 -15.53 -4.40 -6.74
N ALA A 24 -14.71 -3.63 -7.44
CA ALA A 24 -15.15 -2.53 -8.29
C ALA A 24 -14.76 -2.78 -9.74
N LEU A 25 -15.68 -2.51 -10.64
CA LEU A 25 -15.50 -2.60 -12.07
C LEU A 25 -15.62 -1.21 -12.70
N GLY A 26 -14.82 -0.92 -13.68
CA GLY A 26 -14.88 0.33 -14.43
C GLY A 26 -14.46 0.17 -15.88
N PRO A 27 -14.84 1.12 -16.74
CA PRO A 27 -14.41 1.10 -18.13
C PRO A 27 -12.90 1.29 -18.24
N TYR A 28 -12.32 0.75 -19.30
CA TYR A 28 -10.87 0.82 -19.53
C TYR A 28 -10.38 2.27 -19.76
N GLN A 29 -11.25 3.14 -20.31
CA GLN A 29 -10.95 4.55 -20.59
C GLN A 29 -11.96 5.47 -19.92
N GLY A 30 -11.52 6.66 -19.55
CA GLY A 30 -12.35 7.69 -18.92
C GLY A 30 -11.68 8.34 -17.70
N LYS A 31 -12.27 9.43 -17.21
CA LYS A 31 -11.83 10.05 -15.95
C LYS A 31 -12.25 9.16 -14.77
N GLU A 32 -11.41 9.10 -13.74
CA GLU A 32 -11.66 8.34 -12.50
C GLU A 32 -11.96 6.83 -12.71
N THR A 33 -11.48 6.24 -13.83
CA THR A 33 -11.65 4.82 -14.15
C THR A 33 -10.38 4.00 -13.89
N GLY A 34 -9.32 4.66 -13.40
CA GLY A 34 -8.05 3.98 -13.05
C GLY A 34 -8.20 3.05 -11.85
N GLU A 35 -7.34 2.05 -11.74
CA GLU A 35 -7.35 1.08 -10.62
C GLU A 35 -7.29 1.76 -9.24
N THR A 36 -6.55 2.87 -9.12
CA THR A 36 -6.51 3.64 -7.86
C THR A 36 -7.83 4.32 -7.54
N ALA A 37 -8.58 4.78 -8.56
CA ALA A 37 -9.91 5.34 -8.36
C ALA A 37 -10.92 4.26 -7.95
N LEU A 38 -10.88 3.10 -8.61
CA LEU A 38 -11.70 1.94 -8.23
C LEU A 38 -11.40 1.47 -6.81
N LEU A 39 -10.10 1.40 -6.40
CA LEU A 39 -9.76 1.06 -5.02
C LEU A 39 -10.29 2.09 -4.02
N ARG A 40 -10.25 3.41 -4.36
CA ARG A 40 -10.82 4.45 -3.48
C ARG A 40 -12.29 4.22 -3.17
N SER A 41 -13.08 3.76 -4.13
CA SER A 41 -14.50 3.45 -3.90
C SER A 41 -14.74 2.28 -2.94
N LEU A 42 -13.72 1.45 -2.72
CA LEU A 42 -13.78 0.27 -1.84
C LEU A 42 -13.19 0.53 -0.45
N LEU A 43 -12.62 1.70 -0.18
CA LEU A 43 -11.89 1.96 1.07
C LEU A 43 -12.77 1.86 2.31
N SER A 44 -14.06 2.08 2.21
CA SER A 44 -15.02 1.93 3.31
C SER A 44 -15.16 0.48 3.82
N ARG A 45 -14.63 -0.48 3.09
CA ARG A 45 -14.58 -1.90 3.49
C ARG A 45 -13.47 -2.19 4.51
N PHE A 46 -12.49 -1.30 4.60
CA PHE A 46 -11.42 -1.43 5.58
C PHE A 46 -11.78 -0.69 6.87
N GLY A 47 -11.47 -1.29 8.00
CA GLY A 47 -11.73 -0.74 9.32
C GLY A 47 -10.72 -1.16 10.38
N LYS A 48 -11.06 -0.91 11.63
CA LYS A 48 -10.23 -1.23 12.78
C LYS A 48 -9.92 -2.73 12.83
N GLY A 49 -8.64 -3.04 12.93
CA GLY A 49 -8.13 -4.42 12.96
C GLY A 49 -7.67 -4.96 11.61
N ASP A 50 -8.01 -4.29 10.52
CA ASP A 50 -7.58 -4.68 9.20
C ASP A 50 -6.16 -4.21 8.89
N ILE A 51 -5.45 -4.98 8.09
CA ILE A 51 -4.17 -4.60 7.49
C ILE A 51 -4.30 -4.73 5.98
N ALA A 52 -4.34 -3.61 5.27
CA ALA A 52 -4.38 -3.59 3.82
C ALA A 52 -3.00 -3.95 3.25
N VAL A 53 -2.89 -5.13 2.63
CA VAL A 53 -1.67 -5.58 1.94
C VAL A 53 -1.78 -5.20 0.47
N MET A 54 -0.91 -4.30 0.01
CA MET A 54 -1.06 -3.67 -1.31
C MET A 54 0.21 -3.77 -2.16
N ASP A 55 0.03 -3.76 -3.48
CA ASP A 55 1.13 -3.64 -4.41
C ASP A 55 1.68 -2.20 -4.45
N ARG A 56 2.87 -2.05 -5.06
CA ARG A 56 3.58 -0.78 -5.25
C ARG A 56 2.73 0.29 -5.93
N TYR A 57 1.82 -0.10 -6.81
CA TYR A 57 0.94 0.82 -7.54
C TYR A 57 0.03 1.61 -6.61
N TYR A 58 -0.43 0.99 -5.53
CA TYR A 58 -1.31 1.63 -4.55
C TYR A 58 -0.55 2.31 -3.39
N CYS A 59 0.78 2.16 -3.30
CA CYS A 59 1.59 2.71 -2.24
C CYS A 59 1.81 4.22 -2.40
N SER A 60 0.79 5.01 -2.11
CA SER A 60 0.83 6.47 -2.15
C SER A 60 0.48 7.08 -0.80
N PHE A 61 0.91 8.33 -0.56
CA PHE A 61 0.57 9.07 0.66
C PHE A 61 -0.95 9.12 0.89
N MET A 62 -1.71 9.51 -0.15
CA MET A 62 -3.16 9.69 -0.04
C MET A 62 -3.88 8.36 0.25
N MET A 63 -3.46 7.27 -0.37
CA MET A 63 -4.04 5.94 -0.12
C MET A 63 -3.78 5.48 1.32
N ILE A 64 -2.54 5.64 1.80
CA ILE A 64 -2.18 5.29 3.18
C ILE A 64 -2.96 6.15 4.18
N ALA A 65 -3.04 7.46 3.95
CA ALA A 65 -3.79 8.38 4.81
C ALA A 65 -5.28 8.04 4.87
N ALA A 66 -5.89 7.69 3.74
CA ALA A 66 -7.29 7.30 3.66
C ALA A 66 -7.58 5.99 4.41
N LEU A 67 -6.70 4.99 4.32
CA LEU A 67 -6.82 3.74 5.08
C LEU A 67 -6.66 3.98 6.59
N LEU A 68 -5.69 4.81 6.98
CA LEU A 68 -5.51 5.20 8.39
C LEU A 68 -6.73 5.96 8.94
N ALA A 69 -7.37 6.81 8.13
CA ALA A 69 -8.61 7.50 8.50
C ALA A 69 -9.76 6.52 8.79
N ASN A 70 -9.76 5.35 8.15
CA ASN A 70 -10.68 4.25 8.43
C ASN A 70 -10.19 3.31 9.55
N ASN A 71 -9.14 3.70 10.29
CA ASN A 71 -8.50 2.89 11.34
C ASN A 71 -7.89 1.57 10.85
N ALA A 72 -7.64 1.41 9.55
CA ALA A 72 -6.94 0.27 8.98
C ALA A 72 -5.43 0.53 8.92
N GLN A 73 -4.65 -0.53 9.09
CA GLN A 73 -3.20 -0.49 8.93
C GLN A 73 -2.80 -0.83 7.48
N VAL A 74 -1.57 -0.53 7.11
CA VAL A 74 -1.08 -0.72 5.75
C VAL A 74 0.25 -1.48 5.75
N CYS A 75 0.36 -2.43 4.82
CA CYS A 75 1.61 -3.09 4.43
C CYS A 75 1.69 -3.09 2.91
N ALA A 76 2.50 -2.22 2.32
CA ALA A 76 2.56 -2.02 0.88
C ALA A 76 3.98 -2.11 0.34
N ARG A 77 4.14 -2.68 -0.85
CA ARG A 77 5.43 -2.60 -1.54
C ARG A 77 5.69 -1.15 -1.94
N LYS A 78 6.89 -0.66 -1.64
CA LYS A 78 7.30 0.69 -2.00
C LYS A 78 7.38 0.86 -3.52
N HIS A 79 6.89 1.98 -4.03
CA HIS A 79 7.01 2.33 -5.44
C HIS A 79 8.50 2.53 -5.82
N HIS A 80 8.92 2.00 -6.97
CA HIS A 80 10.33 1.99 -7.39
C HIS A 80 10.92 3.39 -7.63
N LEU A 81 10.10 4.39 -7.97
CA LEU A 81 10.53 5.78 -8.13
C LEU A 81 10.87 6.49 -6.81
N ARG A 82 10.50 5.91 -5.67
CA ARG A 82 10.85 6.46 -4.37
C ARG A 82 12.17 5.88 -3.90
N HIS A 83 13.19 6.72 -3.79
CA HIS A 83 14.48 6.31 -3.26
C HIS A 83 14.39 5.95 -1.77
N SER A 84 15.20 4.96 -1.35
CA SER A 84 15.39 4.59 0.04
C SER A 84 16.79 5.00 0.47
N ASP A 85 16.88 5.74 1.57
CA ASP A 85 18.15 6.01 2.25
C ASP A 85 18.07 5.55 3.70
N PHE A 86 18.50 4.32 3.98
CA PHE A 86 18.47 3.72 5.32
C PHE A 86 19.46 4.34 6.32
N ARG A 87 20.20 5.37 5.92
CA ARG A 87 21.03 6.19 6.81
C ARG A 87 20.23 7.33 7.46
N ARG A 88 19.05 7.66 6.89
CA ARG A 88 18.15 8.72 7.36
C ARG A 88 17.01 8.12 8.18
N GLY A 89 16.34 8.97 8.96
CA GLY A 89 15.24 8.57 9.83
C GLY A 89 15.71 7.92 11.12
N ILE A 90 14.81 7.25 11.82
CA ILE A 90 15.10 6.57 13.09
C ILE A 90 15.38 5.11 12.82
N ARG A 91 16.62 4.70 13.00
CA ARG A 91 17.05 3.32 12.74
C ARG A 91 16.49 2.36 13.78
N LEU A 92 15.84 1.30 13.33
CA LEU A 92 15.34 0.18 14.15
C LEU A 92 16.23 -1.06 14.01
N GLY A 93 16.85 -1.24 12.84
CA GLY A 93 17.73 -2.37 12.55
C GLY A 93 18.41 -2.24 11.19
N LYS A 94 19.01 -3.33 10.72
CA LYS A 94 19.62 -3.38 9.38
C LYS A 94 18.51 -3.35 8.31
N TYR A 95 18.49 -2.28 7.50
CA TYR A 95 17.45 -2.04 6.49
C TYR A 95 16.03 -1.98 7.07
N ASP A 96 15.91 -1.33 8.22
CA ASP A 96 14.66 -1.14 8.95
C ASP A 96 14.73 0.18 9.71
N HIS A 97 13.84 1.12 9.38
CA HIS A 97 13.84 2.44 9.99
C HIS A 97 12.46 3.11 9.89
N TRP A 98 12.21 4.09 10.74
CA TRP A 98 11.11 5.01 10.58
C TRP A 98 11.50 6.15 9.65
N ILE A 99 10.57 6.48 8.76
CA ILE A 99 10.68 7.60 7.84
C ILE A 99 9.46 8.49 7.98
N MET A 100 9.60 9.71 7.52
CA MET A 100 8.49 10.66 7.46
C MET A 100 8.22 11.03 6.00
N TRP A 101 6.96 10.87 5.59
CA TRP A 101 6.48 11.39 4.31
C TRP A 101 5.69 12.67 4.53
N LYS A 102 5.94 13.67 3.70
CA LYS A 102 5.17 14.92 3.66
C LYS A 102 3.99 14.75 2.72
N ARG A 103 2.86 15.37 3.08
CA ARG A 103 1.66 15.42 2.26
C ARG A 103 1.99 16.10 0.92
N PRO A 104 1.69 15.46 -0.23
CA PRO A 104 1.83 16.08 -1.53
C PRO A 104 0.74 17.15 -1.74
N GLN A 105 0.84 17.90 -2.82
CA GLN A 105 -0.22 18.83 -3.23
C GLN A 105 -1.56 18.09 -3.39
N ARG A 106 -2.65 18.82 -3.18
CA ARG A 106 -4.01 18.29 -3.33
C ARG A 106 -4.21 17.76 -4.75
N PRO A 107 -4.58 16.48 -4.90
CA PRO A 107 -4.92 15.95 -6.22
C PRO A 107 -6.26 16.50 -6.69
N GLU A 108 -6.46 16.61 -8.00
CA GLU A 108 -7.69 17.18 -8.60
C GLU A 108 -8.98 16.46 -8.20
N TRP A 109 -8.90 15.14 -7.96
CA TRP A 109 -10.04 14.31 -7.59
C TRP A 109 -10.49 14.47 -6.12
N MET A 110 -9.72 15.22 -5.29
CA MET A 110 -9.99 15.38 -3.85
C MET A 110 -10.49 16.81 -3.59
N ASP A 111 -11.61 16.95 -2.88
CA ASP A 111 -12.07 18.23 -2.40
C ASP A 111 -11.15 18.80 -1.31
N GLU A 112 -11.24 20.11 -1.11
CA GLU A 112 -10.36 20.83 -0.18
C GLU A 112 -10.61 20.43 1.29
N GLU A 113 -11.85 20.22 1.66
CA GLU A 113 -12.23 19.85 3.02
C GLU A 113 -11.62 18.49 3.41
N THR A 114 -11.77 17.50 2.54
CA THR A 114 -11.15 16.18 2.70
C THR A 114 -9.62 16.29 2.77
N TYR A 115 -9.02 17.10 1.90
CA TYR A 115 -7.57 17.31 1.89
C TYR A 115 -7.06 17.94 3.20
N LEU A 116 -7.76 18.92 3.75
CA LEU A 116 -7.37 19.59 5.00
C LEU A 116 -7.47 18.66 6.24
N ARG A 117 -8.32 17.64 6.19
CA ARG A 117 -8.41 16.61 7.23
C ARG A 117 -7.25 15.62 7.21
N ILE A 118 -6.55 15.50 6.09
CA ILE A 118 -5.39 14.61 5.96
C ILE A 118 -4.19 15.22 6.69
N PRO A 119 -3.45 14.44 7.50
CA PRO A 119 -2.29 14.95 8.21
C PRO A 119 -1.21 15.45 7.24
N GLU A 120 -0.47 16.48 7.63
CA GLU A 120 0.61 17.05 6.82
C GLU A 120 1.79 16.09 6.64
N THR A 121 1.94 15.16 7.58
CA THR A 121 3.00 14.17 7.57
C THR A 121 2.49 12.81 8.00
N LEU A 122 3.08 11.76 7.46
CA LEU A 122 2.90 10.39 7.92
C LEU A 122 4.24 9.83 8.40
N ILE A 123 4.25 9.27 9.60
CA ILE A 123 5.36 8.46 10.07
C ILE A 123 5.10 7.04 9.61
N LEU A 124 6.05 6.48 8.90
CA LEU A 124 5.96 5.16 8.28
C LEU A 124 7.22 4.37 8.62
N ARG A 125 7.11 3.06 8.59
CA ARG A 125 8.27 2.19 8.71
C ARG A 125 8.63 1.67 7.33
N GLU A 126 9.90 1.81 6.96
CA GLU A 126 10.47 1.32 5.71
C GLU A 126 11.39 0.14 6.00
N ILE A 127 11.13 -0.99 5.36
CA ILE A 127 11.86 -2.24 5.56
C ILE A 127 12.33 -2.76 4.22
N ARG A 128 13.59 -3.22 4.12
CA ARG A 128 14.09 -3.94 2.95
C ARG A 128 14.52 -5.34 3.33
N TYR A 129 14.08 -6.31 2.53
CA TYR A 129 14.51 -7.70 2.62
C TYR A 129 14.79 -8.26 1.23
N TRP A 130 15.39 -9.45 1.21
CA TRP A 130 15.77 -10.11 -0.04
C TRP A 130 15.05 -11.44 -0.15
N ILE A 131 14.53 -11.69 -1.34
CA ILE A 131 13.94 -12.98 -1.72
C ILE A 131 15.03 -13.75 -2.44
N VAL A 132 15.41 -14.88 -1.89
CA VAL A 132 16.41 -15.81 -2.46
C VAL A 132 15.66 -17.05 -2.94
N GLU A 133 15.52 -17.21 -4.24
CA GLU A 133 14.95 -18.40 -4.86
C GLU A 133 16.05 -19.18 -5.56
N LYS A 134 16.08 -20.53 -5.34
CA LYS A 134 17.07 -21.39 -5.99
C LYS A 134 16.94 -21.29 -7.52
N GLY A 135 18.06 -21.01 -8.19
CA GLY A 135 18.10 -20.88 -9.66
C GLY A 135 17.61 -19.53 -10.21
N ARG A 136 17.26 -18.58 -9.34
CA ARG A 136 16.83 -17.23 -9.73
C ARG A 136 17.72 -16.14 -9.13
N ARG A 137 17.79 -14.99 -9.82
CA ARG A 137 18.50 -13.82 -9.27
C ARG A 137 17.80 -13.31 -8.03
N THR A 138 18.57 -13.14 -6.96
CA THR A 138 18.10 -12.52 -5.72
C THR A 138 17.42 -11.18 -5.98
N LYS A 139 16.20 -11.01 -5.49
CA LYS A 139 15.42 -9.77 -5.64
C LYS A 139 15.29 -9.09 -4.29
N SER A 140 15.49 -7.79 -4.24
CA SER A 140 15.18 -7.00 -3.05
C SER A 140 13.75 -6.46 -3.13
N VAL A 141 13.06 -6.50 -2.00
CA VAL A 141 11.73 -5.91 -1.81
C VAL A 141 11.81 -4.88 -0.70
N THR A 142 11.28 -3.71 -0.95
CA THR A 142 11.14 -2.65 0.06
C THR A 142 9.66 -2.46 0.38
N ILE A 143 9.32 -2.57 1.65
CA ILE A 143 7.96 -2.41 2.19
C ILE A 143 7.85 -1.08 2.90
N ILE A 144 6.70 -0.44 2.75
CA ILE A 144 6.23 0.68 3.57
C ILE A 144 5.07 0.17 4.40
N THR A 145 5.11 0.42 5.70
CA THR A 145 4.04 -0.01 6.60
C THR A 145 3.74 1.02 7.68
N THR A 146 2.51 1.01 8.16
CA THR A 146 2.06 1.77 9.32
C THR A 146 2.20 0.99 10.63
N LEU A 147 2.64 -0.28 10.57
CA LEU A 147 2.95 -1.12 11.73
C LEU A 147 4.29 -0.70 12.32
N LEU A 148 4.30 0.35 13.14
CA LEU A 148 5.52 1.01 13.61
C LEU A 148 6.24 0.28 14.73
N ASP A 149 5.51 -0.46 15.56
CA ASP A 149 6.09 -1.19 16.70
C ASP A 149 6.90 -2.40 16.22
N HIS A 150 8.22 -2.23 16.14
CA HIS A 150 9.15 -3.25 15.67
C HIS A 150 9.34 -4.41 16.67
N ARG A 151 8.91 -4.26 17.91
CA ARG A 151 8.94 -5.34 18.92
C ARG A 151 7.74 -6.27 18.75
N LYS A 152 6.58 -5.69 18.40
CA LYS A 152 5.35 -6.43 18.11
C LYS A 152 5.34 -7.02 16.71
N TYR A 153 5.83 -6.26 15.74
CA TYR A 153 5.90 -6.63 14.33
C TYR A 153 7.35 -6.63 13.88
N ASP A 154 8.04 -7.74 14.07
CA ASP A 154 9.43 -7.84 13.63
C ASP A 154 9.53 -7.79 12.08
N LYS A 155 10.75 -7.63 11.60
CA LYS A 155 11.01 -7.51 10.16
C LYS A 155 10.56 -8.73 9.37
N GLN A 156 10.73 -9.94 9.94
CA GLN A 156 10.34 -11.18 9.28
C GLN A 156 8.84 -11.31 9.19
N SER A 157 8.12 -11.01 10.27
CA SER A 157 6.64 -11.01 10.27
C SER A 157 6.04 -10.07 9.22
N ILE A 158 6.63 -8.89 9.00
CA ILE A 158 6.20 -7.97 7.94
C ILE A 158 6.52 -8.54 6.55
N ALA A 159 7.68 -9.18 6.36
CA ALA A 159 8.04 -9.81 5.10
C ALA A 159 7.11 -10.97 4.76
N ASP A 160 6.79 -11.81 5.75
CA ASP A 160 5.86 -12.93 5.62
C ASP A 160 4.44 -12.45 5.30
N LEU A 161 3.95 -11.43 6.03
CA LEU A 161 2.64 -10.81 5.77
C LEU A 161 2.53 -10.36 4.31
N TYR A 162 3.55 -9.68 3.79
CA TYR A 162 3.53 -9.25 2.39
C TYR A 162 3.65 -10.45 1.43
N GLY A 163 4.38 -11.48 1.82
CA GLY A 163 4.58 -12.72 1.06
C GLY A 163 3.28 -13.50 0.83
N PHE A 164 2.34 -13.47 1.78
CA PHE A 164 1.03 -14.16 1.65
C PHE A 164 0.22 -13.77 0.40
N ARG A 165 0.52 -12.63 -0.23
CA ARG A 165 -0.13 -12.26 -1.50
C ARG A 165 0.19 -13.20 -2.66
N TRP A 166 1.25 -14.00 -2.56
CA TRP A 166 1.79 -14.78 -3.67
C TRP A 166 1.65 -16.30 -3.48
N ASN A 167 1.03 -16.73 -2.38
CA ASN A 167 0.79 -18.13 -2.05
C ASN A 167 -0.64 -18.58 -2.39
#